data_02185328842854bf7daf0d97beaa00fe
#
_entry.id   02185328842854bf7daf0d97beaa00fe
#
_cell.length_a   1.000
_cell.length_b   1.000
_cell.length_c   1.000
_cell.angle_alpha   90.00
_cell.angle_beta   90.00
_cell.angle_gamma   90.00
#
_symmetry.space_group_name_H-M   'P 1'
#
loop_
_entity.id
_entity.type
_entity.pdbx_description
1 polymer ?
#
loop_
_entity_poly.entity_id
_entity_poly.type
_entity_poly.pdbx_seq_one_letter_code
_entity_poly.pdbx_strand_id
1 'polypeptide(L)'
;MSELAETTQFLAGREPWSLLPPGEAAAYARRATASYVRRGTQILTAGSPNSRMHVIRSGAVEVRDADGVLIDHDEEGHCFGQSSILEERPSRFTFTATEDTLLWSFEADVVRQL
;
A
#
# COMPACT_ATOMS: atom_id res chain seq x y z
N MET A 1 -4.03 -20.99 -11.43
CA MET A 1 -4.59 -20.27 -10.27
C MET A 1 -5.09 -18.91 -10.72
N SER A 2 -6.21 -18.47 -10.23
CA SER A 2 -6.77 -17.16 -10.60
C SER A 2 -5.97 -16.01 -9.95
N GLU A 3 -6.05 -14.84 -10.55
CA GLU A 3 -5.49 -13.61 -10.00
C GLU A 3 -5.99 -13.35 -8.58
N LEU A 4 -7.29 -13.55 -8.37
CA LEU A 4 -7.90 -13.38 -7.05
C LEU A 4 -7.30 -14.35 -6.03
N ALA A 5 -7.09 -15.59 -6.38
CA ALA A 5 -6.49 -16.58 -5.49
C ALA A 5 -5.06 -16.22 -5.14
N GLU A 6 -4.28 -15.73 -6.09
CA GLU A 6 -2.92 -15.29 -5.88
C GLU A 6 -2.86 -14.06 -4.97
N THR A 7 -3.74 -13.08 -5.18
CA THR A 7 -3.83 -11.88 -4.34
C THR A 7 -4.23 -12.25 -2.92
N THR A 8 -5.22 -13.13 -2.77
CA THR A 8 -5.68 -13.60 -1.46
C THR A 8 -4.53 -14.27 -0.70
N GLN A 9 -3.80 -15.15 -1.38
CA GLN A 9 -2.69 -15.88 -0.77
C GLN A 9 -1.56 -14.93 -0.36
N PHE A 10 -1.25 -13.96 -1.20
CA PHE A 10 -0.23 -12.94 -0.90
C PHE A 10 -0.62 -12.14 0.34
N LEU A 11 -1.85 -11.63 0.40
CA LEU A 11 -2.33 -10.85 1.54
C LEU A 11 -2.39 -11.67 2.82
N ALA A 12 -2.89 -12.89 2.76
CA ALA A 12 -3.05 -13.74 3.94
C ALA A 12 -1.73 -14.02 4.67
N GLY A 13 -0.60 -13.94 3.97
CA GLY A 13 0.73 -14.11 4.56
C GLY A 13 1.32 -12.83 5.15
N ARG A 14 0.61 -11.72 5.13
CA ARG A 14 1.13 -10.39 5.51
C ARG A 14 0.20 -9.69 6.50
N GLU A 15 0.77 -8.95 7.45
CA GLU A 15 -0.03 -8.08 8.31
C GLU A 15 -0.55 -6.87 7.52
N PRO A 16 -1.77 -6.34 7.82
CA PRO A 16 -2.70 -6.82 8.85
C PRO A 16 -3.58 -8.00 8.45
N TRP A 17 -3.56 -8.45 7.20
CA TRP A 17 -4.49 -9.49 6.71
C TRP A 17 -4.25 -10.85 7.33
N SER A 18 -3.01 -11.17 7.74
CA SER A 18 -2.69 -12.41 8.44
C SER A 18 -3.35 -12.49 9.82
N LEU A 19 -3.78 -11.34 10.38
CA LEU A 19 -4.45 -11.27 11.68
C LEU A 19 -5.97 -11.41 11.58
N LEU A 20 -6.51 -11.46 10.37
CA LEU A 20 -7.95 -11.57 10.14
C LEU A 20 -8.44 -13.01 10.31
N PRO A 21 -9.72 -13.20 10.67
CA PRO A 21 -10.31 -14.52 10.66
C PRO A 21 -10.21 -15.20 9.29
N PRO A 22 -10.20 -16.55 9.24
CA PRO A 22 -10.14 -17.28 7.99
C PRO A 22 -11.21 -16.84 6.99
N GLY A 23 -10.79 -16.62 5.74
CA GLY A 23 -11.68 -16.23 4.65
C GLY A 23 -11.86 -14.72 4.47
N GLU A 24 -11.51 -13.89 5.45
CA GLU A 24 -11.66 -12.45 5.31
C GLU A 24 -10.62 -11.83 4.37
N ALA A 25 -9.43 -12.40 4.26
CA ALA A 25 -8.43 -11.94 3.31
C ALA A 25 -8.95 -11.96 1.86
N ALA A 26 -9.78 -12.94 1.51
CA ALA A 26 -10.40 -13.01 0.18
C ALA A 26 -11.35 -11.84 -0.08
N ALA A 27 -12.09 -11.39 0.92
CA ALA A 27 -13.00 -10.26 0.80
C ALA A 27 -12.20 -8.97 0.52
N TYR A 28 -11.07 -8.78 1.19
CA TYR A 28 -10.19 -7.64 0.92
C TYR A 28 -9.51 -7.75 -0.44
N ALA A 29 -9.08 -8.94 -0.83
CA ALA A 29 -8.46 -9.15 -2.14
C ALA A 29 -9.38 -8.73 -3.29
N ARG A 30 -10.69 -8.93 -3.15
CA ARG A 30 -11.68 -8.51 -4.16
C ARG A 30 -11.80 -6.99 -4.28
N ARG A 31 -11.41 -6.26 -3.23
CA ARG A 31 -11.46 -4.80 -3.17
C ARG A 31 -10.14 -4.16 -3.61
N ALA A 32 -9.11 -4.96 -3.84
CA ALA A 32 -7.82 -4.46 -4.28
C ALA A 32 -7.87 -4.04 -5.75
N THR A 33 -7.21 -2.90 -6.03
CA THR A 33 -6.98 -2.44 -7.41
C THR A 33 -5.50 -2.56 -7.71
N ALA A 34 -5.14 -3.23 -8.79
CA ALA A 34 -3.76 -3.33 -9.22
C ALA A 34 -3.34 -2.03 -9.90
N SER A 35 -2.19 -1.49 -9.51
CA SER A 35 -1.58 -0.31 -10.13
C SER A 35 -0.13 -0.61 -10.44
N TYR A 36 0.29 -0.32 -11.68
CA TYR A 36 1.68 -0.45 -12.07
C TYR A 36 2.26 0.96 -12.23
N VAL A 37 3.30 1.28 -11.47
CA VAL A 37 3.95 2.58 -11.51
C VAL A 37 5.40 2.44 -11.94
N ARG A 38 5.87 3.40 -12.73
CA ARG A 38 7.24 3.40 -13.21
C ARG A 38 8.19 3.96 -12.16
N ARG A 39 9.43 3.53 -12.22
CA ARG A 39 10.53 4.10 -11.45
C ARG A 39 10.48 5.63 -11.52
N GLY A 40 10.62 6.28 -10.38
CA GLY A 40 10.59 7.73 -10.25
C GLY A 40 9.22 8.33 -9.99
N THR A 41 8.14 7.51 -10.05
CA THR A 41 6.78 7.99 -9.77
C THR A 41 6.62 8.28 -8.29
N GLN A 42 6.14 9.48 -7.95
CA GLN A 42 5.71 9.79 -6.59
C GLN A 42 4.29 9.26 -6.40
N ILE A 43 4.17 8.24 -5.58
CA ILE A 43 2.89 7.58 -5.31
C ILE A 43 2.08 8.40 -4.31
N LEU A 44 2.73 8.89 -3.26
CA LEU A 44 2.20 9.85 -2.30
C LEU A 44 3.20 10.96 -2.12
N THR A 45 2.70 12.18 -1.90
CA THR A 45 3.54 13.36 -1.68
C THR A 45 3.26 13.93 -0.30
N ALA A 46 4.31 14.24 0.46
CA ALA A 46 4.20 14.86 1.77
C ALA A 46 3.36 16.14 1.69
N GLY A 47 2.38 16.27 2.57
CA GLY A 47 1.45 17.41 2.62
C GLY A 47 0.25 17.30 1.69
N SER A 48 0.17 16.28 0.85
CA SER A 48 -0.96 16.09 -0.07
C SER A 48 -2.00 15.16 0.55
N PRO A 49 -3.30 15.39 0.24
CA PRO A 49 -4.36 14.47 0.66
C PRO A 49 -4.13 13.07 0.11
N ASN A 50 -4.51 12.07 0.88
CA ASN A 50 -4.40 10.67 0.49
C ASN A 50 -5.69 9.92 0.82
N SER A 51 -6.20 9.16 -0.15
CA SER A 51 -7.42 8.38 -0.01
C SER A 51 -7.21 6.88 -0.19
N ARG A 52 -5.96 6.42 -0.31
CA ARG A 52 -5.66 5.01 -0.59
C ARG A 52 -4.52 4.49 0.26
N MET A 53 -4.63 3.20 0.62
CA MET A 53 -3.53 2.42 1.15
C MET A 53 -2.96 1.55 0.03
N HIS A 54 -1.65 1.37 0.03
CA HIS A 54 -0.95 0.57 -0.97
C HIS A 54 -0.16 -0.55 -0.33
N VAL A 55 -0.12 -1.71 -0.99
CA VAL A 55 0.73 -2.84 -0.63
C VAL A 55 1.67 -3.09 -1.80
N ILE A 56 2.96 -3.19 -1.55
CA ILE A 56 3.95 -3.47 -2.59
C ILE A 56 3.89 -4.97 -2.92
N ARG A 57 3.41 -5.30 -4.12
CA ARG A 57 3.40 -6.69 -4.61
C ARG A 57 4.76 -7.07 -5.18
N SER A 58 5.39 -6.14 -5.91
CA SER A 58 6.74 -6.29 -6.41
C SER A 58 7.33 -4.91 -6.65
N GLY A 59 8.63 -4.76 -6.53
CA GLY A 59 9.33 -3.51 -6.69
C GLY A 59 9.80 -2.93 -5.37
N ALA A 60 10.07 -1.64 -5.35
CA ALA A 60 10.60 -0.95 -4.18
C ALA A 60 10.22 0.52 -4.18
N VAL A 61 10.09 1.08 -2.98
CA VAL A 61 9.65 2.46 -2.76
C VAL A 61 10.54 3.10 -1.69
N GLU A 62 11.08 4.29 -1.96
CA GLU A 62 11.75 5.07 -0.93
C GLU A 62 10.77 5.99 -0.23
N VAL A 63 11.03 6.24 1.05
CA VAL A 63 10.20 7.10 1.91
C VAL A 63 11.04 8.27 2.37
N ARG A 64 10.59 9.50 2.07
CA ARG A 64 11.25 10.73 2.51
C ARG A 64 10.27 11.59 3.30
N ASP A 65 10.82 12.34 4.26
CA ASP A 65 10.01 13.32 4.99
C ASP A 65 9.76 14.59 4.17
N ALA A 66 9.06 15.56 4.75
CA ALA A 66 8.74 16.81 4.07
C ALA A 66 9.98 17.64 3.70
N ASP A 67 11.10 17.42 4.38
CA ASP A 67 12.36 18.10 4.11
C ASP A 67 13.24 17.35 3.10
N GLY A 68 12.76 16.23 2.58
CA GLY A 68 13.47 15.42 1.60
C GLY A 68 14.47 14.43 2.21
N VAL A 69 14.48 14.26 3.51
CA VAL A 69 15.38 13.33 4.19
C VAL A 69 14.86 11.90 4.02
N LEU A 70 15.75 11.01 3.59
CA LEU A 70 15.42 9.59 3.44
C LEU A 70 15.16 8.97 4.82
N ILE A 71 13.95 8.44 5.01
CA ILE A 71 13.50 7.83 6.25
C ILE A 71 13.55 6.31 6.18
N ASP A 72 13.14 5.74 5.05
CA ASP A 72 13.00 4.30 4.91
C ASP A 72 13.03 3.89 3.43
N HIS A 73 13.13 2.59 3.22
CA HIS A 73 13.07 1.98 1.89
C HIS A 73 12.24 0.71 2.01
N ASP A 74 11.06 0.75 1.42
CA ASP A 74 10.09 -0.34 1.52
C ASP A 74 10.13 -1.26 0.30
N GLU A 75 9.98 -2.54 0.54
CA GLU A 75 10.03 -3.59 -0.47
C GLU A 75 8.75 -4.43 -0.46
N GLU A 76 8.77 -5.54 -1.21
CA GLU A 76 7.63 -6.44 -1.32
C GLU A 76 7.01 -6.78 0.03
N GLY A 77 5.71 -6.66 0.11
CA GLY A 77 4.93 -6.95 1.30
C GLY A 77 4.70 -5.78 2.24
N HIS A 78 5.43 -4.68 2.09
CA HIS A 78 5.23 -3.49 2.91
C HIS A 78 3.96 -2.75 2.49
N CYS A 79 3.29 -2.14 3.48
CA CYS A 79 2.10 -1.32 3.29
C CYS A 79 2.41 0.14 3.61
N PHE A 80 1.78 1.05 2.90
CA PHE A 80 1.88 2.48 3.22
C PHE A 80 0.60 3.23 2.83
N GLY A 81 0.43 4.43 3.39
CA GLY A 81 -0.72 5.28 3.13
C GLY A 81 -1.87 5.11 4.12
N GLN A 82 -1.89 4.06 4.94
CA GLN A 82 -2.97 3.82 5.89
C GLN A 82 -2.99 4.84 7.03
N SER A 83 -1.84 5.31 7.48
CA SER A 83 -1.76 6.24 8.62
C SER A 83 -2.50 7.55 8.35
N SER A 84 -2.33 8.13 7.17
CA SER A 84 -3.00 9.39 6.82
C SER A 84 -4.52 9.22 6.75
N ILE A 85 -5.00 8.06 6.32
CA ILE A 85 -6.42 7.75 6.28
C ILE A 85 -6.98 7.62 7.70
N LEU A 86 -6.34 6.81 8.54
CA LEU A 86 -6.80 6.55 9.90
C LEU A 86 -6.72 7.79 10.80
N GLU A 87 -5.72 8.63 10.57
CA GLU A 87 -5.53 9.89 11.32
C GLU A 87 -6.24 11.07 10.70
N GLU A 88 -6.90 10.90 9.56
CA GLU A 88 -7.64 11.93 8.85
C GLU A 88 -6.82 13.19 8.56
N ARG A 89 -5.62 12.98 8.01
CA ARG A 89 -4.72 14.09 7.68
C ARG A 89 -3.89 13.78 6.42
N PRO A 90 -3.26 14.80 5.81
CA PRO A 90 -2.37 14.59 4.66
C PRO A 90 -1.22 13.66 4.98
N SER A 91 -0.63 13.08 3.95
CA SER A 91 0.55 12.24 4.09
C SER A 91 1.70 13.03 4.72
N ARG A 92 2.40 12.44 5.68
CA ARG A 92 3.60 13.05 6.29
C ARG A 92 4.83 12.86 5.43
N PHE A 93 4.80 11.86 4.56
CA PHE A 93 5.97 11.42 3.81
C PHE A 93 5.69 11.41 2.32
N THR A 94 6.77 11.49 1.54
CA THR A 94 6.75 11.27 0.09
C THR A 94 7.22 9.84 -0.18
N PHE A 95 6.42 9.09 -0.93
CA PHE A 95 6.71 7.71 -1.32
C PHE A 95 6.96 7.69 -2.82
N THR A 96 8.20 7.36 -3.22
CA THR A 96 8.63 7.37 -4.63
C THR A 96 9.13 5.99 -5.03
N ALA A 97 8.64 5.47 -6.14
CA ALA A 97 9.10 4.20 -6.68
C ALA A 97 10.57 4.30 -7.10
N THR A 98 11.42 3.42 -6.59
CA THR A 98 12.84 3.37 -6.96
C THR A 98 13.11 2.37 -8.08
N GLU A 99 12.12 1.58 -8.42
CA GLU A 99 12.08 0.71 -9.59
C GLU A 99 10.62 0.59 -10.04
N ASP A 100 10.38 -0.04 -11.19
CA ASP A 100 9.02 -0.29 -11.64
C ASP A 100 8.30 -1.16 -10.59
N THR A 101 7.16 -0.70 -10.12
CA THR A 101 6.51 -1.26 -8.93
C THR A 101 5.06 -1.62 -9.21
N LEU A 102 4.67 -2.83 -8.80
CA LEU A 102 3.28 -3.26 -8.82
C LEU A 102 2.70 -3.12 -7.42
N LEU A 103 1.58 -2.41 -7.33
CA LEU A 103 0.87 -2.13 -6.08
C LEU A 103 -0.51 -2.76 -6.10
N TRP A 104 -0.94 -3.29 -4.95
CA TRP A 104 -2.34 -3.51 -4.64
C TRP A 104 -2.83 -2.33 -3.84
N SER A 105 -3.89 -1.65 -4.31
CA SER A 105 -4.39 -0.43 -3.67
C SER A 105 -5.81 -0.63 -3.15
N PHE A 106 -6.09 -0.03 -1.99
CA PHE A 106 -7.38 -0.12 -1.31
C PHE A 106 -7.90 1.28 -1.02
N GLU A 107 -9.19 1.50 -1.26
CA GLU A 107 -9.85 2.77 -0.95
C GLU A 107 -9.98 2.97 0.56
N ALA A 108 -10.14 4.22 0.98
CA ALA A 108 -10.19 4.59 2.39
C ALA A 108 -11.27 3.86 3.19
N ASP A 109 -12.44 3.61 2.59
CA ASP A 109 -13.51 2.89 3.26
C ASP A 109 -13.13 1.46 3.63
N VAL A 110 -12.33 0.80 2.78
CA VAL A 110 -11.80 -0.54 3.07
C VAL A 110 -10.81 -0.48 4.23
N VAL A 111 -9.92 0.52 4.22
CA VAL A 111 -8.91 0.69 5.26
C VAL A 111 -9.55 0.86 6.64
N ARG A 112 -10.62 1.63 6.73
CA ARG A 112 -11.33 1.89 7.98
C ARG A 112 -12.03 0.65 8.55
N GLN A 113 -12.20 -0.40 7.75
CA GLN A 113 -12.80 -1.66 8.19
C GLN A 113 -11.76 -2.66 8.74
N LEU A 114 -10.49 -2.39 8.58
CA LEU A 114 -9.41 -3.29 9.04
C LEU A 114 -9.26 -3.31 10.56
#